data_f60f8528e10ffe5a36bdd29dd83bd556
#
_entry.id   f60f8528e10ffe5a36bdd29dd83bd556
#
_cell.length_a   1.000
_cell.length_b   1.000
_cell.length_c   1.000
_cell.angle_alpha   90.00
_cell.angle_beta   90.00
_cell.angle_gamma   90.00
#
_symmetry.space_group_name_H-M   'P 1'
#
loop_
_entity.id
_entity.type
_entity.pdbx_description
1 polymer ?
#
loop_
_entity_poly.entity_id
_entity_poly.type
_entity_poly.pdbx_seq_one_letter_code
_entity_poly.pdbx_strand_id
1 'polypeptide(L)'
;MTVSGRCLQNGPLTDSIKQKRIGNSRLARGFTIIELIIVIVIIGILTTIAVPSMREWALEGQIETKAAEVRNLFELVRTKATAMGKVGYVVGTNNVQVGLRNNNPVDFTNISPRVIMAYVDVNQNSNFDPDDEIVALVDMGNVQSHLCGTFAVLPSGISGQLDQSGPQWFTQLTDTNNYVFQVWLSTGGNDFFRYAFDIDRTGRIQETRSRVDNLGNHLCPE
;
A
#
# COMPACT_ATOMS: atom_id res chain seq x y z
N MET A 1 -63.32 -47.28 -25.98
CA MET A 1 -64.16 -47.33 -24.78
C MET A 1 -64.61 -45.96 -24.42
N THR A 2 -65.88 -45.77 -24.58
CA THR A 2 -66.74 -44.57 -24.39
C THR A 2 -67.05 -44.37 -22.92
N VAL A 3 -66.96 -43.12 -22.42
CA VAL A 3 -67.86 -42.59 -21.36
C VAL A 3 -67.68 -41.06 -21.38
N SER A 4 -68.52 -40.33 -21.98
CA SER A 4 -69.88 -39.82 -21.64
C SER A 4 -69.93 -39.02 -20.34
N GLY A 5 -70.02 -37.72 -20.51
CA GLY A 5 -71.08 -36.86 -20.11
C GLY A 5 -71.13 -36.35 -18.66
N ARG A 6 -71.15 -35.10 -18.49
CA ARG A 6 -72.32 -34.30 -18.03
C ARG A 6 -72.03 -32.82 -17.91
N CYS A 7 -72.76 -32.07 -18.67
CA CYS A 7 -73.05 -30.66 -18.38
C CYS A 7 -73.82 -30.52 -17.09
N LEU A 8 -73.48 -29.55 -16.24
CA LEU A 8 -74.39 -28.92 -15.29
C LEU A 8 -74.22 -27.43 -15.34
N GLN A 9 -75.17 -26.86 -15.74
CA GLN A 9 -75.90 -25.62 -15.76
C GLN A 9 -75.72 -24.70 -14.56
N ASN A 10 -75.45 -23.46 -14.89
CA ASN A 10 -76.19 -22.23 -14.44
C ASN A 10 -76.31 -21.88 -12.96
N GLY A 11 -75.66 -20.78 -12.64
CA GLY A 11 -76.15 -19.85 -11.59
C GLY A 11 -75.43 -18.51 -11.69
N PRO A 12 -76.16 -17.41 -11.93
CA PRO A 12 -75.51 -16.10 -11.90
C PRO A 12 -75.41 -15.65 -10.44
N LEU A 13 -74.24 -15.68 -9.87
CA LEU A 13 -73.91 -15.00 -8.62
C LEU A 13 -73.41 -13.60 -8.95
N THR A 14 -74.35 -12.66 -8.98
CA THR A 14 -74.04 -11.21 -8.88
C THR A 14 -73.53 -10.94 -7.48
N ASP A 15 -72.20 -11.14 -7.28
CA ASP A 15 -71.61 -10.68 -6.06
C ASP A 15 -71.03 -9.28 -6.29
N SER A 16 -71.82 -8.34 -5.71
CA SER A 16 -71.52 -6.92 -5.66
C SER A 16 -70.26 -6.68 -4.85
N ILE A 17 -69.11 -6.70 -5.51
CA ILE A 17 -67.84 -6.32 -4.88
C ILE A 17 -67.92 -4.82 -4.60
N LYS A 18 -68.29 -4.48 -3.36
CA LYS A 18 -68.08 -3.14 -2.79
C LYS A 18 -66.55 -2.86 -2.84
N GLN A 19 -66.11 -2.14 -3.85
CA GLN A 19 -64.79 -1.52 -3.87
C GLN A 19 -64.69 -0.56 -2.68
N LYS A 20 -64.09 -1.04 -1.62
CA LYS A 20 -63.66 -0.23 -0.49
C LYS A 20 -62.55 0.69 -1.01
N ARG A 21 -62.92 1.90 -1.40
CA ARG A 21 -61.94 2.96 -1.68
C ARG A 21 -61.14 3.20 -0.41
N ILE A 22 -59.94 2.62 -0.33
CA ILE A 22 -58.94 3.01 0.63
C ILE A 22 -58.38 4.34 0.14
N GLY A 23 -59.12 5.40 0.41
CA GLY A 23 -58.65 6.76 0.22
C GLY A 23 -57.77 7.18 1.39
N ASN A 24 -56.52 6.73 1.43
CA ASN A 24 -55.48 7.40 2.19
C ASN A 24 -54.41 7.87 1.21
N SER A 25 -54.76 8.86 0.40
CA SER A 25 -53.77 9.74 -0.19
C SER A 25 -53.13 10.52 0.95
N ARG A 26 -52.07 9.94 1.58
CA ARG A 26 -51.15 10.77 2.34
C ARG A 26 -50.57 11.76 1.33
N LEU A 27 -51.06 12.99 1.45
CA LEU A 27 -50.52 14.12 0.71
C LEU A 27 -48.97 14.08 0.93
N ALA A 28 -48.23 13.66 -0.09
CA ALA A 28 -46.81 13.80 -0.08
C ALA A 28 -46.54 15.30 0.08
N ARG A 29 -46.12 15.71 1.28
CA ARG A 29 -45.68 17.07 1.52
C ARG A 29 -44.44 17.27 0.68
N GLY A 30 -44.53 18.09 -0.34
CA GLY A 30 -43.35 18.52 -1.11
C GLY A 30 -42.45 19.37 -0.23
N PHE A 31 -41.14 19.30 -0.50
CA PHE A 31 -40.18 20.18 0.14
C PHE A 31 -40.43 21.63 -0.25
N THR A 32 -40.31 22.52 0.71
CA THR A 32 -40.34 23.97 0.45
C THR A 32 -39.00 24.43 -0.10
N ILE A 33 -38.99 25.50 -0.91
CA ILE A 33 -37.78 26.09 -1.43
C ILE A 33 -36.83 26.54 -0.28
N ILE A 34 -37.42 27.06 0.81
CA ILE A 34 -36.64 27.49 1.97
C ILE A 34 -35.94 26.31 2.66
N GLU A 35 -36.60 25.17 2.75
CA GLU A 35 -35.99 23.94 3.33
C GLU A 35 -34.82 23.45 2.50
N LEU A 36 -34.91 23.52 1.16
CA LEU A 36 -33.81 23.20 0.28
C LEU A 36 -32.60 24.15 0.48
N ILE A 37 -32.87 25.47 0.58
CA ILE A 37 -31.82 26.47 0.81
C ILE A 37 -31.09 26.22 2.14
N ILE A 38 -31.84 25.93 3.22
CA ILE A 38 -31.23 25.64 4.51
C ILE A 38 -30.33 24.39 4.43
N VAL A 39 -30.77 23.35 3.74
CA VAL A 39 -29.99 22.12 3.58
C VAL A 39 -28.68 22.38 2.83
N ILE A 40 -28.71 23.12 1.71
CA ILE A 40 -27.48 23.41 0.95
C ILE A 40 -26.51 24.31 1.73
N VAL A 41 -27.01 25.24 2.56
CA VAL A 41 -26.17 26.06 3.43
C VAL A 41 -25.48 25.20 4.49
N ILE A 42 -26.20 24.29 5.13
CA ILE A 42 -25.62 23.36 6.12
C ILE A 42 -24.57 22.46 5.48
N ILE A 43 -24.86 21.87 4.30
CA ILE A 43 -23.90 21.06 3.55
C ILE A 43 -22.66 21.88 3.20
N GLY A 44 -22.83 23.14 2.76
CA GLY A 44 -21.73 24.05 2.47
C GLY A 44 -20.80 24.26 3.66
N ILE A 45 -21.34 24.49 4.85
CA ILE A 45 -20.55 24.65 6.08
C ILE A 45 -19.83 23.35 6.45
N LEU A 46 -20.52 22.22 6.40
CA LEU A 46 -19.92 20.93 6.75
C LEU A 46 -18.80 20.54 5.79
N THR A 47 -18.93 20.83 4.50
CA THR A 47 -17.91 20.50 3.50
C THR A 47 -16.60 21.27 3.73
N THR A 48 -16.65 22.50 4.22
CA THR A 48 -15.43 23.30 4.48
C THR A 48 -14.56 22.67 5.58
N ILE A 49 -15.15 21.97 6.52
CA ILE A 49 -14.44 21.30 7.63
C ILE A 49 -14.00 19.89 7.21
N ALA A 50 -14.82 19.17 6.46
CA ALA A 50 -14.56 17.77 6.12
C ALA A 50 -13.46 17.58 5.07
N VAL A 51 -13.34 18.47 4.07
CA VAL A 51 -12.41 18.30 2.96
C VAL A 51 -10.93 18.28 3.39
N PRO A 52 -10.43 19.16 4.29
CA PRO A 52 -9.03 19.12 4.70
C PRO A 52 -8.66 17.81 5.40
N SER A 53 -9.50 17.31 6.30
CA SER A 53 -9.25 16.07 7.04
C SER A 53 -9.21 14.82 6.14
N MET A 54 -10.01 14.80 5.08
CA MET A 54 -9.99 13.70 4.10
C MET A 54 -8.69 13.64 3.30
N ARG A 55 -8.06 14.78 3.00
CA ARG A 55 -6.77 14.81 2.31
C ARG A 55 -5.66 14.20 3.15
N GLU A 56 -5.56 14.60 4.41
CA GLU A 56 -4.55 14.04 5.33
C GLU A 56 -4.70 12.53 5.47
N TRP A 57 -5.92 12.05 5.68
CA TRP A 57 -6.21 10.62 5.75
C TRP A 57 -5.85 9.86 4.46
N ALA A 58 -6.13 10.43 3.29
CA ALA A 58 -5.77 9.83 2.02
C ALA A 58 -4.24 9.76 1.82
N LEU A 59 -3.49 10.76 2.26
CA LEU A 59 -2.03 10.78 2.22
C LEU A 59 -1.44 9.73 3.17
N GLU A 60 -1.96 9.63 4.39
CA GLU A 60 -1.54 8.62 5.35
C GLU A 60 -1.77 7.21 4.83
N GLY A 61 -2.92 6.94 4.21
CA GLY A 61 -3.21 5.66 3.58
C GLY A 61 -2.26 5.29 2.44
N GLN A 62 -1.80 6.27 1.64
CA GLN A 62 -0.81 6.04 0.59
C GLN A 62 0.54 5.61 1.17
N ILE A 63 1.01 6.30 2.22
CA ILE A 63 2.27 5.96 2.88
C ILE A 63 2.17 4.57 3.52
N GLU A 64 1.09 4.28 4.23
CA GLU A 64 0.86 3.00 4.88
C GLU A 64 0.89 1.84 3.87
N THR A 65 0.26 2.03 2.72
CA THR A 65 0.28 1.04 1.64
C THR A 65 1.70 0.80 1.13
N LYS A 66 2.46 1.87 0.86
CA LYS A 66 3.85 1.74 0.39
C LYS A 66 4.77 1.17 1.46
N ALA A 67 4.59 1.55 2.70
CA ALA A 67 5.30 0.97 3.83
C ALA A 67 5.07 -0.55 3.93
N ALA A 68 3.82 -0.99 3.80
CA ALA A 68 3.48 -2.41 3.82
C ALA A 68 4.06 -3.17 2.61
N GLU A 69 4.04 -2.59 1.41
CA GLU A 69 4.65 -3.19 0.21
C GLU A 69 6.16 -3.42 0.41
N VAL A 70 6.86 -2.42 0.94
CA VAL A 70 8.31 -2.52 1.18
C VAL A 70 8.61 -3.51 2.29
N ARG A 71 7.85 -3.50 3.39
CA ARG A 71 7.99 -4.51 4.45
C ARG A 71 7.87 -5.92 3.90
N ASN A 72 6.85 -6.18 3.07
CA ASN A 72 6.66 -7.48 2.43
C ASN A 72 7.85 -7.84 1.52
N LEU A 73 8.44 -6.85 0.85
CA LEU A 73 9.62 -7.06 0.01
C LEU A 73 10.82 -7.56 0.82
N PHE A 74 11.09 -6.97 2.01
CA PHE A 74 12.14 -7.45 2.91
C PHE A 74 11.88 -8.89 3.39
N GLU A 75 10.65 -9.22 3.73
CA GLU A 75 10.28 -10.59 4.15
C GLU A 75 10.40 -11.60 3.01
N LEU A 76 10.02 -11.22 1.78
CA LEU A 76 10.12 -12.06 0.60
C LEU A 76 11.56 -12.37 0.23
N VAL A 77 12.44 -11.35 0.19
CA VAL A 77 13.87 -11.60 -0.15
C VAL A 77 14.53 -12.49 0.87
N ARG A 78 14.22 -12.31 2.16
CA ARG A 78 14.75 -13.16 3.23
C ARG A 78 14.33 -14.62 3.04
N THR A 79 13.03 -14.85 2.83
CA THR A 79 12.48 -16.19 2.61
C THR A 79 13.11 -16.84 1.38
N LYS A 80 13.24 -16.09 0.29
CA LYS A 80 13.77 -16.58 -0.97
C LYS A 80 15.27 -16.87 -0.88
N ALA A 81 16.05 -15.97 -0.31
CA ALA A 81 17.49 -16.12 -0.10
C ALA A 81 17.79 -17.38 0.73
N THR A 82 17.07 -17.57 1.85
CA THR A 82 17.21 -18.76 2.69
C THR A 82 16.80 -20.03 1.96
N ALA A 83 15.68 -20.02 1.22
CA ALA A 83 15.20 -21.18 0.48
C ALA A 83 16.15 -21.62 -0.65
N MET A 84 16.80 -20.65 -1.31
CA MET A 84 17.76 -20.91 -2.39
C MET A 84 19.19 -21.17 -1.90
N GLY A 85 19.48 -20.91 -0.62
CA GLY A 85 20.83 -20.98 -0.08
C GLY A 85 21.77 -19.95 -0.70
N LYS A 86 21.25 -18.78 -1.08
CA LYS A 86 21.93 -17.69 -1.77
C LYS A 86 21.80 -16.39 -1.00
N VAL A 87 22.59 -15.38 -1.36
CA VAL A 87 22.48 -14.04 -0.77
C VAL A 87 21.36 -13.28 -1.46
N GLY A 88 20.51 -12.65 -0.66
CA GLY A 88 19.48 -11.74 -1.15
C GLY A 88 19.82 -10.29 -0.86
N TYR A 89 19.48 -9.40 -1.75
CA TYR A 89 19.75 -7.97 -1.64
C TYR A 89 18.50 -7.14 -1.78
N VAL A 90 18.44 -6.02 -1.03
CA VAL A 90 17.46 -4.96 -1.24
C VAL A 90 18.22 -3.68 -1.54
N VAL A 91 17.91 -3.11 -2.69
CA VAL A 91 18.62 -1.99 -3.29
C VAL A 91 17.63 -0.93 -3.78
N GLY A 92 18.10 0.29 -3.85
CA GLY A 92 17.31 1.42 -4.37
C GLY A 92 17.83 1.87 -5.73
N THR A 93 16.91 2.24 -6.63
CA THR A 93 17.24 2.81 -7.93
C THR A 93 16.20 3.81 -8.39
N ASN A 94 16.61 4.75 -9.24
CA ASN A 94 15.68 5.63 -9.94
C ASN A 94 15.23 5.07 -11.30
N ASN A 95 15.77 3.92 -11.69
CA ASN A 95 15.41 3.28 -12.95
C ASN A 95 14.17 2.39 -12.78
N VAL A 96 13.03 2.88 -13.23
CA VAL A 96 11.74 2.15 -13.19
C VAL A 96 11.73 0.91 -14.09
N GLN A 97 12.67 0.78 -15.03
CA GLN A 97 12.71 -0.29 -16.04
C GLN A 97 13.61 -1.47 -15.66
N VAL A 98 14.11 -1.53 -14.43
CA VAL A 98 14.98 -2.62 -13.97
C VAL A 98 14.39 -4.01 -14.21
N GLY A 99 13.07 -4.16 -14.08
CA GLY A 99 12.36 -5.41 -14.35
C GLY A 99 12.28 -5.81 -15.83
N LEU A 100 12.68 -4.95 -16.78
CA LEU A 100 12.56 -5.19 -18.22
C LEU A 100 13.86 -5.70 -18.86
N ARG A 101 14.83 -6.18 -18.07
CA ARG A 101 16.07 -6.79 -18.56
C ARG A 101 16.76 -6.01 -19.69
N ASN A 102 16.86 -4.70 -19.57
CA ASN A 102 17.73 -3.93 -20.44
C ASN A 102 19.16 -4.02 -19.88
N ASN A 103 20.12 -4.37 -20.74
CA ASN A 103 21.54 -4.53 -20.46
C ASN A 103 22.28 -3.25 -19.98
N ASN A 104 21.57 -2.28 -19.46
CA ASN A 104 22.20 -1.08 -18.91
C ASN A 104 22.56 -1.29 -17.45
N PRO A 105 23.78 -0.93 -17.04
CA PRO A 105 24.15 -0.98 -15.64
C PRO A 105 23.18 -0.13 -14.82
N VAL A 106 22.58 -0.74 -13.83
CA VAL A 106 21.65 -0.06 -12.93
C VAL A 106 22.45 0.50 -11.77
N ASP A 107 22.33 1.79 -11.54
CA ASP A 107 22.93 2.43 -10.38
C ASP A 107 22.07 2.14 -9.15
N PHE A 108 22.58 1.31 -8.24
CA PHE A 108 21.95 0.95 -6.97
C PHE A 108 22.45 1.77 -5.78
N THR A 109 23.29 2.76 -6.01
CA THR A 109 23.84 3.59 -4.93
C THR A 109 22.87 4.69 -4.47
N ASN A 110 21.66 4.74 -5.02
CA ASN A 110 20.72 5.80 -4.72
C ASN A 110 20.04 5.59 -3.37
N ILE A 111 20.37 6.45 -2.43
CA ILE A 111 19.82 6.45 -1.07
C ILE A 111 18.40 7.01 -0.97
N SER A 112 17.94 7.73 -2.01
CA SER A 112 16.56 8.26 -2.12
C SER A 112 15.89 7.71 -3.38
N PRO A 113 15.64 6.42 -3.46
CA PRO A 113 15.22 5.77 -4.70
C PRO A 113 13.73 5.97 -4.99
N ARG A 114 13.40 5.98 -6.27
CA ARG A 114 12.03 5.87 -6.74
C ARG A 114 11.53 4.42 -6.75
N VAL A 115 12.43 3.47 -6.98
CA VAL A 115 12.13 2.04 -7.03
C VAL A 115 13.00 1.32 -6.02
N ILE A 116 12.37 0.47 -5.21
CA ILE A 116 13.05 -0.45 -4.32
C ILE A 116 12.92 -1.84 -4.93
N MET A 117 14.06 -2.49 -5.12
CA MET A 117 14.14 -3.81 -5.71
C MET A 117 14.73 -4.80 -4.72
N ALA A 118 14.16 -6.00 -4.68
CA ALA A 118 14.74 -7.15 -4.02
C ALA A 118 15.13 -8.20 -5.05
N TYR A 119 16.34 -8.73 -4.96
CA TYR A 119 16.81 -9.82 -5.81
C TYR A 119 17.64 -10.81 -5.02
N VAL A 120 17.81 -12.02 -5.59
CA VAL A 120 18.70 -13.05 -5.08
C VAL A 120 19.85 -13.22 -6.07
N ASP A 121 21.07 -13.07 -5.58
CA ASP A 121 22.31 -13.24 -6.33
C ASP A 121 22.55 -14.74 -6.55
N VAL A 122 22.20 -15.21 -7.74
CA VAL A 122 22.26 -16.64 -8.08
C VAL A 122 23.69 -17.10 -8.34
N ASN A 123 24.51 -16.28 -8.97
CA ASN A 123 25.89 -16.60 -9.32
C ASN A 123 26.91 -16.21 -8.23
N GLN A 124 26.47 -15.51 -7.18
CA GLN A 124 27.27 -15.09 -6.01
C GLN A 124 28.45 -14.17 -6.35
N ASN A 125 28.26 -13.32 -7.33
CA ASN A 125 29.26 -12.34 -7.73
C ASN A 125 29.09 -10.98 -7.04
N SER A 126 28.05 -10.82 -6.20
CA SER A 126 27.68 -9.61 -5.48
C SER A 126 27.30 -8.41 -6.36
N ASN A 127 27.04 -8.66 -7.63
CA ASN A 127 26.54 -7.67 -8.58
C ASN A 127 25.18 -8.12 -9.10
N PHE A 128 24.32 -7.17 -9.44
CA PHE A 128 23.08 -7.51 -10.12
C PHE A 128 23.34 -7.74 -11.60
N ASP A 129 22.96 -8.90 -12.10
CA ASP A 129 23.09 -9.27 -13.51
C ASP A 129 21.85 -10.02 -14.05
N PRO A 130 21.76 -10.32 -15.35
CA PRO A 130 20.61 -10.97 -15.94
C PRO A 130 20.32 -12.39 -15.43
N ASP A 131 21.29 -13.04 -14.79
CA ASP A 131 21.15 -14.39 -14.24
C ASP A 131 20.52 -14.38 -12.85
N ASP A 132 20.44 -13.20 -12.21
CA ASP A 132 19.88 -13.05 -10.88
C ASP A 132 18.37 -13.10 -10.89
N GLU A 133 17.81 -13.59 -9.79
CA GLU A 133 16.35 -13.68 -9.63
C GLU A 133 15.81 -12.43 -8.93
N ILE A 134 15.05 -11.62 -9.68
CA ILE A 134 14.28 -10.51 -9.10
C ILE A 134 13.11 -11.11 -8.32
N VAL A 135 13.08 -10.84 -7.02
CA VAL A 135 12.04 -11.32 -6.11
C VAL A 135 10.84 -10.39 -6.10
N ALA A 136 11.07 -9.10 -5.99
CA ALA A 136 10.03 -8.09 -5.96
C ALA A 136 10.55 -6.71 -6.35
N LEU A 137 9.63 -5.86 -6.82
CA LEU A 137 9.85 -4.45 -7.16
C LEU A 137 8.73 -3.63 -6.52
N VAL A 138 9.09 -2.52 -5.90
CA VAL A 138 8.15 -1.54 -5.37
C VAL A 138 8.44 -0.18 -5.98
N ASP A 139 7.51 0.33 -6.82
CA ASP A 139 7.55 1.72 -7.29
C ASP A 139 6.93 2.62 -6.22
N MET A 140 7.71 3.53 -5.70
CA MET A 140 7.28 4.46 -4.65
C MET A 140 6.30 5.52 -5.17
N GLY A 141 6.24 5.74 -6.47
CA GLY A 141 5.34 6.73 -7.07
C GLY A 141 5.64 8.14 -6.57
N ASN A 142 4.69 8.73 -5.85
CA ASN A 142 4.83 10.07 -5.24
C ASN A 142 5.35 10.03 -3.80
N VAL A 143 5.45 8.84 -3.20
CA VAL A 143 5.99 8.66 -1.85
C VAL A 143 7.51 8.70 -1.92
N GLN A 144 8.11 9.48 -1.07
CA GLN A 144 9.57 9.57 -0.97
C GLN A 144 10.09 8.48 -0.05
N SER A 145 11.27 7.99 -0.33
CA SER A 145 11.92 6.96 0.47
C SER A 145 13.40 7.27 0.69
N HIS A 146 13.95 6.69 1.75
CA HIS A 146 15.37 6.75 2.06
C HIS A 146 15.85 5.40 2.57
N LEU A 147 16.95 4.93 2.01
CA LEU A 147 17.63 3.70 2.43
C LEU A 147 19.00 4.02 3.00
N CYS A 148 19.34 3.41 4.11
CA CYS A 148 20.65 3.54 4.71
C CYS A 148 21.63 2.48 4.17
N GLY A 149 21.94 2.55 2.89
CA GLY A 149 22.80 1.60 2.19
C GLY A 149 22.07 0.43 1.53
N THR A 150 22.81 -0.60 1.15
CA THR A 150 22.26 -1.83 0.59
C THR A 150 22.01 -2.84 1.70
N PHE A 151 20.76 -3.28 1.83
CA PHE A 151 20.41 -4.35 2.76
C PHE A 151 20.74 -5.71 2.12
N ALA A 152 21.35 -6.60 2.88
CA ALA A 152 21.67 -7.95 2.44
C ALA A 152 21.21 -9.00 3.44
N VAL A 153 20.83 -10.15 2.93
CA VAL A 153 20.42 -11.32 3.71
C VAL A 153 21.26 -12.52 3.29
N LEU A 154 21.98 -13.10 4.24
CA LEU A 154 22.75 -14.33 4.02
C LEU A 154 21.82 -15.56 3.92
N PRO A 155 22.31 -16.66 3.32
CA PRO A 155 21.58 -17.93 3.29
C PRO A 155 21.17 -18.45 4.67
N SER A 156 21.91 -18.09 5.71
CA SER A 156 21.58 -18.41 7.12
C SER A 156 20.40 -17.62 7.67
N GLY A 157 19.85 -16.67 6.91
CA GLY A 157 18.81 -15.73 7.37
C GLY A 157 19.35 -14.54 8.17
N ILE A 158 20.65 -14.43 8.35
CA ILE A 158 21.30 -13.29 9.02
C ILE A 158 21.28 -12.11 8.07
N SER A 159 20.82 -10.96 8.58
CA SER A 159 20.76 -9.71 7.85
C SER A 159 21.98 -8.85 8.12
N GLY A 160 22.37 -8.07 7.13
CA GLY A 160 23.50 -7.15 7.21
C GLY A 160 23.34 -6.00 6.24
N GLN A 161 24.28 -5.09 6.30
CA GLN A 161 24.39 -3.94 5.42
C GLN A 161 25.70 -4.04 4.64
N LEU A 162 25.65 -3.74 3.34
CA LEU A 162 26.85 -3.54 2.55
C LEU A 162 27.27 -2.08 2.65
N ASP A 163 28.53 -1.85 2.97
CA ASP A 163 29.12 -0.54 2.86
C ASP A 163 29.19 -0.14 1.38
N GLN A 164 28.94 1.14 1.08
CA GLN A 164 28.94 1.69 -0.29
C GLN A 164 30.30 1.59 -0.99
N SER A 165 31.36 1.24 -0.26
CA SER A 165 32.73 1.15 -0.77
C SER A 165 33.05 -0.18 -1.48
N GLY A 166 32.12 -1.12 -1.56
CA GLY A 166 32.31 -2.35 -2.36
C GLY A 166 31.66 -3.61 -1.79
N PRO A 167 31.49 -4.65 -2.61
CA PRO A 167 30.79 -5.89 -2.23
C PRO A 167 31.52 -6.73 -1.18
N GLN A 168 32.69 -6.30 -0.72
CA GLN A 168 33.54 -7.06 0.21
C GLN A 168 33.25 -6.75 1.69
N TRP A 169 32.43 -5.75 2.01
CA TRP A 169 32.23 -5.30 3.38
C TRP A 169 30.79 -5.53 3.85
N PHE A 170 30.45 -6.80 4.02
CA PHE A 170 29.21 -7.15 4.69
C PHE A 170 29.37 -6.89 6.19
N THR A 171 28.69 -5.86 6.67
CA THR A 171 28.59 -5.60 8.11
C THR A 171 27.30 -6.26 8.62
N GLN A 172 27.47 -7.27 9.46
CA GLN A 172 26.33 -7.90 10.10
C GLN A 172 25.64 -6.89 11.04
N LEU A 173 24.32 -6.75 10.92
CA LEU A 173 23.54 -5.95 11.85
C LEU A 173 23.65 -6.54 13.27
N THR A 174 23.70 -5.66 14.24
CA THR A 174 23.73 -6.01 15.67
C THR A 174 22.45 -5.55 16.33
N ASP A 175 22.24 -5.91 17.60
CA ASP A 175 21.07 -5.43 18.35
C ASP A 175 21.10 -3.90 18.61
N THR A 176 22.25 -3.28 18.41
CA THR A 176 22.48 -1.83 18.58
C THR A 176 22.66 -1.05 17.29
N ASN A 177 22.92 -1.75 16.17
CA ASN A 177 23.09 -1.13 14.86
C ASN A 177 22.16 -1.82 13.86
N ASN A 178 20.98 -1.22 13.68
CA ASN A 178 19.94 -1.73 12.81
C ASN A 178 20.02 -1.05 11.45
N TYR A 179 19.57 -1.76 10.40
CA TYR A 179 19.35 -1.13 9.11
C TYR A 179 18.09 -0.27 9.17
N VAL A 180 18.19 0.98 8.75
CA VAL A 180 17.08 1.93 8.75
C VAL A 180 16.60 2.19 7.33
N PHE A 181 15.31 1.98 7.12
CA PHE A 181 14.61 2.36 5.91
C PHE A 181 13.44 3.28 6.27
N GLN A 182 13.25 4.34 5.50
CA GLN A 182 12.20 5.33 5.77
C GLN A 182 11.37 5.61 4.53
N VAL A 183 10.08 5.81 4.72
CA VAL A 183 9.14 6.31 3.71
C VAL A 183 8.39 7.50 4.28
N TRP A 184 8.18 8.52 3.46
CA TRP A 184 7.44 9.70 3.89
C TRP A 184 6.71 10.38 2.75
N LEU A 185 5.74 11.23 3.11
CA LEU A 185 5.02 12.09 2.19
C LEU A 185 4.79 13.44 2.87
N SER A 186 5.00 14.53 2.12
CA SER A 186 4.69 15.87 2.61
C SER A 186 3.17 16.08 2.66
N THR A 187 2.68 16.58 3.79
CA THR A 187 1.27 16.95 3.97
C THR A 187 0.98 18.39 3.56
N GLY A 188 2.03 19.13 3.26
CA GLY A 188 2.03 20.56 2.96
C GLY A 188 2.93 21.35 3.92
N GLY A 189 3.69 22.29 3.40
CA GLY A 189 4.69 23.00 4.18
C GLY A 189 5.85 22.11 4.62
N ASN A 190 6.21 22.16 5.89
CA ASN A 190 7.33 21.40 6.48
C ASN A 190 6.85 20.16 7.27
N ASP A 191 5.56 19.83 7.21
CA ASP A 191 4.99 18.68 7.90
C ASP A 191 5.06 17.44 7.02
N PHE A 192 5.49 16.32 7.60
CA PHE A 192 5.63 15.05 6.91
C PHE A 192 5.06 13.90 7.75
N PHE A 193 4.31 13.00 7.11
CA PHE A 193 4.08 11.67 7.67
C PHE A 193 5.28 10.78 7.34
N ARG A 194 5.79 10.06 8.33
CA ARG A 194 6.95 9.20 8.20
C ARG A 194 6.69 7.83 8.82
N TYR A 195 7.06 6.80 8.08
CA TYR A 195 7.27 5.45 8.58
C TYR A 195 8.77 5.15 8.54
N ALA A 196 9.33 4.76 9.65
CA ALA A 196 10.68 4.26 9.75
C ALA A 196 10.66 2.77 10.11
N PHE A 197 11.50 2.00 9.46
CA PHE A 197 11.68 0.57 9.68
C PHE A 197 13.09 0.34 10.20
N ASP A 198 13.20 -0.21 11.38
CA ASP A 198 14.44 -0.71 11.96
C ASP A 198 14.48 -2.23 11.75
N ILE A 199 15.52 -2.72 11.07
CA ILE A 199 15.68 -4.14 10.76
C ILE A 199 16.92 -4.63 11.49
N ASP A 200 16.73 -5.56 12.41
CA ASP A 200 17.83 -6.17 13.16
C ASP A 200 18.51 -7.31 12.37
N ARG A 201 19.59 -7.86 12.89
CA ARG A 201 20.35 -8.96 12.25
C ARG A 201 19.53 -10.22 12.00
N THR A 202 18.45 -10.43 12.77
CA THR A 202 17.56 -11.58 12.60
C THR A 202 16.50 -11.35 11.53
N GLY A 203 16.47 -10.14 10.95
CA GLY A 203 15.47 -9.68 10.00
C GLY A 203 14.13 -9.33 10.63
N ARG A 204 14.10 -9.12 11.95
CA ARG A 204 12.92 -8.61 12.63
C ARG A 204 12.76 -7.12 12.28
N ILE A 205 11.58 -6.78 11.80
CA ILE A 205 11.24 -5.41 11.40
C ILE A 205 10.46 -4.76 12.54
N GLN A 206 10.97 -3.64 13.03
CA GLN A 206 10.28 -2.74 13.95
C GLN A 206 9.83 -1.51 13.18
N GLU A 207 8.57 -1.14 13.33
CA GLU A 207 7.97 -0.03 12.61
C GLU A 207 7.68 1.11 13.58
N THR A 208 8.12 2.31 13.22
CA THR A 208 7.85 3.55 13.94
C THR A 208 7.10 4.52 13.05
N ARG A 209 5.93 4.97 13.51
CA ARG A 209 5.13 6.01 12.85
C ARG A 209 5.37 7.34 13.55
N SER A 210 5.60 8.38 12.80
CA SER A 210 5.77 9.72 13.37
C SER A 210 5.32 10.80 12.40
N ARG A 211 4.83 11.91 12.97
CA ARG A 211 4.70 13.16 12.24
C ARG A 211 5.91 14.01 12.59
N VAL A 212 6.62 14.52 11.61
CA VAL A 212 7.86 15.28 11.78
C VAL A 212 7.78 16.59 11.02
N ASP A 213 8.26 17.65 11.68
CA ASP A 213 8.24 19.02 11.13
C ASP A 213 9.44 19.27 10.21
N ASN A 214 10.46 18.44 10.27
CA ASN A 214 11.66 18.54 9.45
C ASN A 214 12.34 17.18 9.27
N LEU A 215 12.58 16.80 8.00
CA LEU A 215 13.26 15.55 7.67
C LEU A 215 14.79 15.63 7.75
N GLY A 216 15.35 16.83 7.93
CA GLY A 216 16.75 17.10 7.66
C GLY A 216 17.80 16.40 8.54
N ASN A 217 17.44 15.78 9.67
CA ASN A 217 18.40 15.22 10.63
C ASN A 217 18.15 13.76 11.03
N HIS A 218 17.29 13.05 10.34
CA HIS A 218 16.88 11.68 10.74
C HIS A 218 17.27 10.63 9.70
N LEU A 219 18.30 10.92 8.93
CA LEU A 219 18.69 10.03 7.88
C LEU A 219 19.42 8.80 8.46
N CYS A 220 20.40 8.31 8.21
CA CYS A 220 20.98 7.06 8.70
C CYS A 220 21.65 7.24 10.07
N PRO A 221 21.58 6.26 10.97
CA PRO A 221 22.42 6.26 12.17
C PRO A 221 23.90 6.23 11.76
N GLU A 222 24.70 7.10 12.38
CA GLU A 222 26.16 7.13 12.22
C GLU A 222 26.82 5.89 12.83
#